data_8560b154d37844ade085f4af6535ebbd
#
_entry.id   8560b154d37844ade085f4af6535ebbd
#
_cell.length_a   1.000
_cell.length_b   1.000
_cell.length_c   1.000
_cell.angle_alpha   90.00
_cell.angle_beta   90.00
_cell.angle_gamma   90.00
#
_symmetry.space_group_name_H-M   'P 1'
#
loop_
_entity.id
_entity.type
_entity.pdbx_description
1 polymer ?
#
loop_
_entity_poly.entity_id
_entity_poly.type
_entity_poly.pdbx_seq_one_letter_code
_entity_poly.pdbx_strand_id
1 'polypeptide(L)'
;MRAINIYALTRCMNGEFQGPFERALSGREEKLRIKGRELSQIREITEGFQKEGADPECYEDWFYSFTIPHISREFDLLKIGGNDCVVNVELKTASPTVTLARIKKQLERNVYHLLLIAKKIYSFTYVSDGEGAGQLYMLQEDQLKKCSFADLVKKLKRIKKPVKDRVEDLFTPGDFLISPFSEPERFCKGQYFLTEHHQLIKEKIVSGIQRGSGTFWGITGAAGTGKTLLLYDVAKELAKKYRILVIHCGKLTQGHQRLRDMLRDVEITEAGNPEMSVQYDGYDVVCMDETQRASEEELDALIGAYRRGKIRACLFVYDLKQVLTRSELYRNTPEKLRAQQGFTELRLAKTIRTGKEIYAFMNSMMDLRKRSNIAFRTIDILYADTRQETEQLIRFYGRKGYHYIALSGDEAYYPRPAGTAEDKLREDTDRPANAQDVIGLEFDNVLVVLDERFTYDERGVLQGTERPGEDDMYVQMLYQNVSRAKLKLCVIVSGNQNAFGKLIQIM
;
A
#
# COMPACT_ATOMS: atom_id res chain seq x y z
N MET A 1 15.25 3.36 16.69
CA MET A 1 14.76 3.49 18.09
C MET A 1 15.29 2.33 18.91
N ARG A 2 15.68 2.57 20.17
CA ARG A 2 16.13 1.55 21.12
C ARG A 2 15.01 1.25 22.12
N ALA A 3 14.99 0.03 22.62
CA ALA A 3 14.11 -0.35 23.71
C ALA A 3 14.57 0.33 25.03
N ILE A 4 13.62 0.61 25.89
CA ILE A 4 13.84 1.32 27.15
C ILE A 4 13.39 0.49 28.36
N ASN A 5 13.85 0.90 29.54
CA ASN A 5 13.32 0.42 30.81
C ASN A 5 12.13 1.31 31.20
N ILE A 6 10.92 0.73 31.24
CA ILE A 6 9.69 1.51 31.55
C ILE A 6 9.63 1.99 33.00
N TYR A 7 10.28 1.29 33.93
CA TYR A 7 10.38 1.74 35.33
C TYR A 7 11.23 3.00 35.40
N ALA A 8 12.38 3.04 34.73
CA ALA A 8 13.22 4.22 34.65
C ALA A 8 12.47 5.42 34.07
N LEU A 9 11.71 5.24 32.98
CA LEU A 9 10.89 6.29 32.36
C LEU A 9 9.93 6.94 33.35
N THR A 10 9.32 6.15 34.28
CA THR A 10 8.35 6.67 35.26
C THR A 10 8.99 7.42 36.43
N ARG A 11 10.32 7.40 36.58
CA ARG A 11 11.03 8.06 37.70
C ARG A 11 11.43 9.50 37.40
N CYS A 12 11.37 9.91 36.13
CA CYS A 12 11.57 11.30 35.76
C CYS A 12 10.32 12.12 36.15
N MET A 13 10.39 12.83 37.27
CA MET A 13 9.26 13.57 37.86
C MET A 13 9.08 14.95 37.26
N ASN A 14 10.11 15.52 36.62
CA ASN A 14 10.06 16.88 36.08
C ASN A 14 9.61 16.82 34.61
N GLY A 15 8.47 17.46 34.31
CA GLY A 15 7.86 17.50 32.97
C GLY A 15 8.77 18.11 31.89
N GLU A 16 9.67 19.02 32.25
CA GLU A 16 10.61 19.62 31.30
C GLU A 16 11.70 18.62 30.84
N PHE A 17 12.10 17.72 31.72
CA PHE A 17 13.14 16.71 31.43
C PHE A 17 12.61 15.40 30.87
N GLN A 18 11.30 15.14 30.94
CA GLN A 18 10.71 13.87 30.49
C GLN A 18 11.00 13.56 29.02
N GLY A 19 10.78 14.54 28.14
CA GLY A 19 11.06 14.37 26.71
C GLY A 19 12.54 14.18 26.38
N PRO A 20 13.45 15.03 26.90
CA PRO A 20 14.90 14.84 26.77
C PRO A 20 15.39 13.51 27.37
N PHE A 21 14.84 13.09 28.51
CA PHE A 21 15.21 11.82 29.16
C PHE A 21 14.75 10.62 28.33
N GLU A 22 13.52 10.61 27.82
CA GLU A 22 13.04 9.55 26.93
C GLU A 22 13.92 9.44 25.68
N ARG A 23 14.27 10.55 25.05
CA ARG A 23 15.18 10.54 23.88
C ARG A 23 16.56 9.98 24.22
N ALA A 24 17.10 10.33 25.37
CA ALA A 24 18.39 9.79 25.82
C ALA A 24 18.33 8.26 26.01
N LEU A 25 17.21 7.75 26.53
CA LEU A 25 16.98 6.32 26.73
C LEU A 25 16.72 5.60 25.40
N SER A 26 15.83 6.13 24.57
CA SER A 26 15.33 5.45 23.35
C SER A 26 16.20 5.68 22.11
N GLY A 27 17.07 6.68 22.12
CA GLY A 27 17.83 7.09 20.94
C GLY A 27 16.94 7.63 19.81
N ARG A 28 15.73 8.09 20.10
CA ARG A 28 14.78 8.63 19.13
C ARG A 28 15.25 10.01 18.67
N GLU A 29 15.25 10.26 17.36
CA GLU A 29 15.62 11.56 16.78
C GLU A 29 14.49 12.59 16.86
N GLU A 30 13.25 12.13 16.70
CA GLU A 30 12.06 12.97 16.71
C GLU A 30 11.65 13.38 18.13
N LYS A 31 11.08 14.60 18.26
CA LYS A 31 10.52 15.08 19.54
C LYS A 31 9.21 14.34 19.83
N LEU A 32 9.22 13.47 20.83
CA LEU A 32 8.00 12.88 21.37
C LEU A 32 7.37 13.80 22.42
N ARG A 33 6.06 14.07 22.26
CA ARG A 33 5.29 14.75 23.29
C ARG A 33 4.68 13.69 24.22
N ILE A 34 5.36 13.41 25.32
CA ILE A 34 4.87 12.49 26.34
C ILE A 34 3.63 13.08 27.00
N LYS A 35 2.54 12.32 27.02
CA LYS A 35 1.33 12.72 27.73
C LYS A 35 1.42 12.27 29.20
N GLY A 36 1.24 13.20 30.12
CA GLY A 36 1.34 12.91 31.57
C GLY A 36 0.43 11.76 32.02
N ARG A 37 -0.73 11.59 31.37
CA ARG A 37 -1.67 10.47 31.64
C ARG A 37 -1.07 9.11 31.28
N GLU A 38 -0.35 9.01 30.17
CA GLU A 38 0.30 7.76 29.75
C GLU A 38 1.41 7.37 30.73
N LEU A 39 2.19 8.34 31.22
CA LEU A 39 3.20 8.07 32.25
C LEU A 39 2.59 7.60 33.56
N SER A 40 1.45 8.18 33.99
CA SER A 40 0.73 7.71 35.17
C SER A 40 0.30 6.25 34.99
N GLN A 41 -0.25 5.90 33.85
CA GLN A 41 -0.67 4.53 33.56
C GLN A 41 0.51 3.55 33.50
N ILE A 42 1.66 3.95 32.93
CA ILE A 42 2.87 3.12 32.95
C ILE A 42 3.36 2.94 34.38
N ARG A 43 3.27 3.96 35.22
CA ARG A 43 3.59 3.85 36.65
C ARG A 43 2.70 2.83 37.36
N GLU A 44 1.38 2.91 37.15
CA GLU A 44 0.42 1.95 37.69
C GLU A 44 0.75 0.51 37.27
N ILE A 45 1.14 0.32 36.00
CA ILE A 45 1.59 -1.00 35.49
C ILE A 45 2.87 -1.46 36.20
N THR A 46 3.87 -0.56 36.35
CA THR A 46 5.13 -0.93 37.03
C THR A 46 4.94 -1.22 38.50
N GLU A 47 4.03 -0.54 39.20
CA GLU A 47 3.60 -0.82 40.57
C GLU A 47 2.86 -2.16 40.65
N GLY A 48 2.02 -2.48 39.65
CA GLY A 48 1.40 -3.79 39.52
C GLY A 48 2.44 -4.91 39.41
N PHE A 49 3.48 -4.71 38.58
CA PHE A 49 4.59 -5.67 38.48
C PHE A 49 5.34 -5.84 39.80
N GLN A 50 5.57 -4.77 40.56
CA GLN A 50 6.21 -4.83 41.89
C GLN A 50 5.39 -5.64 42.89
N LYS A 51 4.07 -5.46 42.91
CA LYS A 51 3.14 -6.20 43.79
C LYS A 51 3.15 -7.70 43.47
N GLU A 52 3.34 -8.07 42.20
CA GLU A 52 3.44 -9.46 41.76
C GLU A 52 4.86 -10.06 41.92
N GLY A 53 5.83 -9.32 42.45
CA GLY A 53 7.22 -9.75 42.57
C GLY A 53 7.86 -10.05 41.22
N ALA A 54 7.58 -9.27 40.20
CA ALA A 54 8.08 -9.49 38.85
C ALA A 54 9.60 -9.29 38.77
N ASP A 55 10.28 -10.15 38.01
CA ASP A 55 11.71 -10.05 37.75
C ASP A 55 12.07 -8.73 37.05
N PRO A 56 13.29 -8.19 37.24
CA PRO A 56 13.75 -6.96 36.59
C PRO A 56 13.58 -6.95 35.07
N GLU A 57 13.73 -8.11 34.41
CA GLU A 57 13.54 -8.28 32.98
C GLU A 57 12.14 -7.88 32.50
N CYS A 58 11.12 -7.88 33.39
CA CYS A 58 9.77 -7.44 33.02
C CYS A 58 9.68 -5.95 32.72
N TYR A 59 10.58 -5.14 33.29
CA TYR A 59 10.61 -3.68 33.13
C TYR A 59 11.48 -3.22 31.94
N GLU A 60 12.38 -4.07 31.46
CA GLU A 60 13.35 -3.77 30.43
C GLU A 60 12.84 -4.09 29.01
N ASP A 61 13.57 -3.59 28.03
CA ASP A 61 13.41 -3.91 26.59
C ASP A 61 12.01 -3.62 26.03
N TRP A 62 11.40 -2.50 26.44
CA TRP A 62 10.13 -2.02 25.91
C TRP A 62 10.35 -0.90 24.89
N PHE A 63 9.59 -0.95 23.79
CA PHE A 63 9.41 0.18 22.87
C PHE A 63 8.19 0.97 23.33
N TYR A 64 8.38 2.25 23.67
CA TYR A 64 7.33 3.16 24.12
C TYR A 64 6.89 4.06 22.96
N SER A 65 5.56 4.20 22.77
CA SER A 65 4.97 5.04 21.72
C SER A 65 5.61 4.79 20.37
N PHE A 66 5.74 3.49 20.00
CA PHE A 66 6.34 3.08 18.73
C PHE A 66 5.33 3.22 17.61
N THR A 67 5.67 4.01 16.60
CA THR A 67 4.86 4.13 15.38
C THR A 67 5.55 3.38 14.24
N ILE A 68 4.81 2.48 13.59
CA ILE A 68 5.33 1.78 12.41
C ILE A 68 5.68 2.83 11.33
N PRO A 69 6.92 2.81 10.78
CA PRO A 69 7.33 3.78 9.77
C PRO A 69 6.36 3.82 8.59
N HIS A 70 5.99 5.03 8.17
CA HIS A 70 5.06 5.32 7.07
C HIS A 70 3.61 4.84 7.27
N ILE A 71 3.29 4.28 8.44
CA ILE A 71 1.94 3.82 8.80
C ILE A 71 1.53 4.55 10.07
N SER A 72 0.37 5.18 10.09
CA SER A 72 -0.15 5.88 11.27
C SER A 72 -0.65 4.90 12.33
N ARG A 73 0.21 3.96 12.71
CA ARG A 73 -0.11 2.98 13.74
C ARG A 73 0.89 3.06 14.87
N GLU A 74 0.43 3.55 15.98
CA GLU A 74 1.18 3.66 17.23
C GLU A 74 0.83 2.48 18.14
N PHE A 75 1.85 1.95 18.81
CA PHE A 75 1.74 1.02 19.92
C PHE A 75 2.23 1.72 21.18
N ASP A 76 1.40 1.78 22.19
CA ASP A 76 1.74 2.49 23.43
C ASP A 76 2.93 1.81 24.13
N LEU A 77 2.86 0.49 24.33
CA LEU A 77 3.96 -0.32 24.84
C LEU A 77 4.10 -1.61 24.05
N LEU A 78 5.29 -1.88 23.54
CA LEU A 78 5.59 -3.06 22.73
C LEU A 78 6.89 -3.72 23.19
N LYS A 79 6.86 -5.04 23.42
CA LYS A 79 8.04 -5.84 23.74
C LYS A 79 8.12 -7.04 22.80
N ILE A 80 9.24 -7.17 22.06
CA ILE A 80 9.42 -8.12 20.97
C ILE A 80 10.53 -9.10 21.35
N GLY A 81 10.27 -10.39 21.25
CA GLY A 81 11.27 -11.44 21.45
C GLY A 81 11.79 -12.01 20.14
N GLY A 82 13.06 -12.39 20.09
CA GLY A 82 13.66 -13.10 18.96
C GLY A 82 13.14 -14.54 18.79
N ASN A 83 12.19 -14.96 19.62
CA ASN A 83 11.54 -16.27 19.58
C ASN A 83 10.11 -16.20 19.01
N ASP A 84 9.85 -15.31 18.04
CA ASP A 84 8.54 -15.10 17.41
C ASP A 84 7.41 -14.82 18.43
N CYS A 85 7.72 -14.09 19.49
CA CYS A 85 6.80 -13.79 20.57
C CYS A 85 6.75 -12.28 20.84
N VAL A 86 5.55 -11.70 20.90
CA VAL A 86 5.34 -10.26 21.15
C VAL A 86 4.33 -10.06 22.27
N VAL A 87 4.60 -9.09 23.12
CA VAL A 87 3.64 -8.53 24.08
C VAL A 87 3.37 -7.07 23.71
N ASN A 88 2.10 -6.73 23.48
CA ASN A 88 1.59 -5.39 23.28
C ASN A 88 0.68 -5.00 24.43
N VAL A 89 0.82 -3.76 24.95
CA VAL A 89 -0.07 -3.20 25.98
C VAL A 89 -0.51 -1.82 25.52
N GLU A 90 -1.82 -1.65 25.29
CA GLU A 90 -2.44 -0.36 24.98
C GLU A 90 -2.91 0.33 26.25
N LEU A 91 -2.72 1.64 26.32
CA LEU A 91 -3.06 2.49 27.46
C LEU A 91 -4.36 3.25 27.16
N LYS A 92 -5.34 3.13 28.06
CA LYS A 92 -6.63 3.81 27.91
C LYS A 92 -7.05 4.44 29.23
N THR A 93 -7.68 5.61 29.15
CA THR A 93 -8.38 6.21 30.28
C THR A 93 -9.87 5.94 30.13
N ALA A 94 -10.51 5.51 31.20
CA ALA A 94 -11.95 5.26 31.22
C ALA A 94 -12.71 6.53 30.82
N SER A 95 -13.59 6.43 29.85
CA SER A 95 -14.48 7.49 29.42
C SER A 95 -15.72 6.92 28.74
N PRO A 96 -16.85 7.66 28.62
CA PRO A 96 -18.06 7.18 27.94
C PRO A 96 -17.80 6.78 26.48
N THR A 97 -16.76 7.30 25.84
CA THR A 97 -16.40 6.99 24.45
C THR A 97 -15.49 5.77 24.31
N VAL A 98 -14.89 5.30 25.41
CA VAL A 98 -13.99 4.13 25.44
C VAL A 98 -14.82 2.91 25.83
N THR A 99 -15.36 2.21 24.84
CA THR A 99 -16.13 0.98 25.04
C THR A 99 -15.27 -0.26 24.85
N LEU A 100 -15.61 -1.35 25.53
CA LEU A 100 -14.94 -2.65 25.37
C LEU A 100 -14.92 -3.12 23.92
N ALA A 101 -15.99 -2.85 23.16
CA ALA A 101 -16.05 -3.17 21.74
C ALA A 101 -15.02 -2.40 20.90
N ARG A 102 -14.80 -1.11 21.18
CA ARG A 102 -13.77 -0.31 20.50
C ARG A 102 -12.36 -0.77 20.88
N ILE A 103 -12.13 -1.08 22.16
CA ILE A 103 -10.87 -1.65 22.63
C ILE A 103 -10.58 -2.96 21.93
N LYS A 104 -11.55 -3.88 21.90
CA LYS A 104 -11.43 -5.17 21.21
C LYS A 104 -10.99 -4.98 19.75
N LYS A 105 -11.72 -4.15 19.00
CA LYS A 105 -11.40 -3.87 17.59
C LYS A 105 -10.01 -3.26 17.40
N GLN A 106 -9.54 -2.45 18.36
CA GLN A 106 -8.18 -1.91 18.34
C GLN A 106 -7.14 -3.01 18.56
N LEU A 107 -7.32 -3.87 19.55
CA LEU A 107 -6.41 -4.96 19.84
C LEU A 107 -6.35 -5.99 18.70
N GLU A 108 -7.49 -6.33 18.08
CA GLU A 108 -7.55 -7.19 16.89
C GLU A 108 -6.71 -6.63 15.75
N ARG A 109 -6.81 -5.32 15.50
CA ARG A 109 -5.96 -4.65 14.51
C ARG A 109 -4.48 -4.68 14.90
N ASN A 110 -4.14 -4.48 16.16
CA ASN A 110 -2.75 -4.56 16.63
C ASN A 110 -2.19 -5.97 16.43
N VAL A 111 -2.95 -6.99 16.79
CA VAL A 111 -2.57 -8.40 16.57
C VAL A 111 -2.28 -8.64 15.09
N TYR A 112 -3.15 -8.18 14.22
CA TYR A 112 -2.95 -8.32 12.77
C TYR A 112 -1.60 -7.76 12.31
N HIS A 113 -1.20 -6.59 12.81
CA HIS A 113 0.08 -5.96 12.46
C HIS A 113 1.28 -6.73 12.98
N LEU A 114 1.15 -7.23 14.20
CA LEU A 114 2.22 -7.94 14.88
C LEU A 114 2.39 -9.37 14.35
N LEU A 115 1.35 -9.97 13.72
CA LEU A 115 1.44 -11.28 13.06
C LEU A 115 2.42 -11.29 11.88
N LEU A 116 2.80 -10.14 11.34
CA LEU A 116 3.81 -10.04 10.29
C LEU A 116 5.23 -10.26 10.83
N ILE A 117 5.46 -9.95 12.11
CA ILE A 117 6.78 -10.03 12.73
C ILE A 117 6.91 -11.15 13.78
N ALA A 118 5.79 -11.76 14.19
CA ALA A 118 5.80 -12.81 15.20
C ALA A 118 4.58 -13.74 15.09
N LYS A 119 4.77 -15.02 15.45
CA LYS A 119 3.69 -16.03 15.43
C LYS A 119 2.86 -16.07 16.72
N LYS A 120 3.42 -15.57 17.83
CA LYS A 120 2.76 -15.58 19.14
C LYS A 120 2.61 -14.16 19.66
N ILE A 121 1.39 -13.66 19.67
CA ILE A 121 1.08 -12.30 20.09
C ILE A 121 0.19 -12.33 21.32
N TYR A 122 0.61 -11.60 22.35
CA TYR A 122 -0.17 -11.36 23.57
C TYR A 122 -0.53 -9.90 23.62
N SER A 123 -1.81 -9.61 23.36
CA SER A 123 -2.30 -8.22 23.27
C SER A 123 -3.16 -7.89 24.47
N PHE A 124 -2.75 -6.85 25.18
CA PHE A 124 -3.37 -6.36 26.39
C PHE A 124 -3.82 -4.91 26.24
N THR A 125 -4.75 -4.50 27.08
CA THR A 125 -5.05 -3.08 27.33
C THR A 125 -5.17 -2.85 28.81
N TYR A 126 -4.60 -1.74 29.27
CA TYR A 126 -4.77 -1.24 30.61
C TYR A 126 -5.71 -0.03 30.55
N VAL A 127 -6.83 -0.12 31.26
CA VAL A 127 -7.85 0.94 31.33
C VAL A 127 -7.78 1.53 32.74
N SER A 128 -7.16 2.72 32.87
CA SER A 128 -7.09 3.46 34.14
C SER A 128 -8.37 4.27 34.34
N ASP A 129 -8.84 4.34 35.58
CA ASP A 129 -9.92 5.23 36.01
C ASP A 129 -9.48 6.69 36.19
N GLY A 130 -8.17 6.93 36.21
CA GLY A 130 -7.57 8.24 36.42
C GLY A 130 -7.34 8.57 37.91
N GLU A 131 -7.75 7.71 38.84
CA GLU A 131 -7.60 7.87 40.28
C GLU A 131 -6.57 6.91 40.92
N GLY A 132 -5.83 6.19 40.08
CA GLY A 132 -4.78 5.25 40.49
C GLY A 132 -5.23 3.79 40.56
N ALA A 133 -6.47 3.51 40.19
CA ALA A 133 -6.96 2.15 39.99
C ALA A 133 -7.30 1.92 38.52
N GLY A 134 -6.98 0.75 37.99
CA GLY A 134 -7.24 0.40 36.62
C GLY A 134 -7.45 -1.10 36.44
N GLN A 135 -8.02 -1.46 35.31
CA GLN A 135 -8.31 -2.84 34.96
C GLN A 135 -7.53 -3.27 33.73
N LEU A 136 -6.83 -4.39 33.85
CA LEU A 136 -6.14 -5.03 32.72
C LEU A 136 -7.08 -5.98 32.01
N TYR A 137 -7.05 -5.97 30.67
CA TYR A 137 -7.76 -6.92 29.82
C TYR A 137 -6.78 -7.53 28.83
N MET A 138 -7.02 -8.78 28.43
CA MET A 138 -6.27 -9.49 27.40
C MET A 138 -7.22 -9.94 26.28
N LEU A 139 -6.79 -9.78 25.04
CA LEU A 139 -7.47 -10.38 23.90
C LEU A 139 -7.11 -11.86 23.82
N GLN A 140 -8.09 -12.74 23.98
CA GLN A 140 -7.94 -14.19 23.91
C GLN A 140 -9.12 -14.80 23.16
N GLU A 141 -8.85 -15.60 22.11
CA GLU A 141 -9.88 -16.29 21.33
C GLU A 141 -10.98 -15.33 20.85
N ASP A 142 -10.58 -14.19 20.28
CA ASP A 142 -11.47 -13.11 19.82
C ASP A 142 -12.39 -12.53 20.90
N GLN A 143 -12.06 -12.70 22.17
CA GLN A 143 -12.76 -12.10 23.30
C GLN A 143 -11.83 -11.27 24.17
N LEU A 144 -12.36 -10.18 24.70
CA LEU A 144 -11.67 -9.33 25.66
C LEU A 144 -11.99 -9.83 27.08
N LYS A 145 -11.01 -10.46 27.72
CA LYS A 145 -11.17 -11.02 29.06
C LYS A 145 -10.44 -10.17 30.08
N LYS A 146 -11.05 -9.93 31.26
CA LYS A 146 -10.36 -9.34 32.39
C LYS A 146 -9.22 -10.25 32.83
N CYS A 147 -8.09 -9.66 33.19
CA CYS A 147 -6.93 -10.42 33.67
C CYS A 147 -6.18 -9.63 34.74
N SER A 148 -5.21 -10.29 35.38
CA SER A 148 -4.36 -9.73 36.44
C SER A 148 -2.98 -9.31 35.91
N PHE A 149 -2.21 -8.60 36.73
CA PHE A 149 -0.81 -8.33 36.44
C PHE A 149 0.03 -9.62 36.45
N ALA A 150 -0.33 -10.63 37.25
CA ALA A 150 0.30 -11.94 37.22
C ALA A 150 0.17 -12.61 35.84
N ASP A 151 -0.99 -12.47 35.17
CA ASP A 151 -1.17 -12.98 33.81
C ASP A 151 -0.26 -12.29 32.81
N LEU A 152 -0.10 -10.98 32.88
CA LEU A 152 0.81 -10.21 32.04
C LEU A 152 2.27 -10.61 32.29
N VAL A 153 2.70 -10.68 33.56
CA VAL A 153 4.05 -11.12 33.95
C VAL A 153 4.35 -12.52 33.42
N LYS A 154 3.39 -13.46 33.51
CA LYS A 154 3.51 -14.82 32.96
C LYS A 154 3.73 -14.80 31.44
N LYS A 155 3.16 -13.86 30.70
CA LYS A 155 3.39 -13.73 29.26
C LYS A 155 4.74 -13.06 28.96
N LEU A 156 5.16 -12.08 29.76
CA LEU A 156 6.47 -11.45 29.64
C LEU A 156 7.62 -12.46 29.83
N LYS A 157 7.50 -13.40 30.75
CA LYS A 157 8.48 -14.49 30.94
C LYS A 157 8.63 -15.42 29.72
N ARG A 158 7.71 -15.37 28.76
CA ARG A 158 7.82 -16.12 27.49
C ARG A 158 8.65 -15.41 26.43
N ILE A 159 8.92 -14.12 26.58
CA ILE A 159 9.80 -13.37 25.69
C ILE A 159 11.24 -13.84 25.89
N LYS A 160 11.88 -14.30 24.83
CA LYS A 160 13.28 -14.74 24.85
C LYS A 160 14.08 -13.91 23.85
N LYS A 161 15.35 -13.61 24.22
CA LYS A 161 16.25 -12.80 23.38
C LYS A 161 15.54 -11.51 22.87
N PRO A 162 15.13 -10.60 23.75
CA PRO A 162 14.35 -9.44 23.34
C PRO A 162 15.11 -8.58 22.32
N VAL A 163 14.37 -8.06 21.37
CA VAL A 163 14.87 -7.06 20.39
C VAL A 163 15.10 -5.78 21.16
N LYS A 164 16.31 -5.20 21.01
CA LYS A 164 16.73 -4.01 21.77
C LYS A 164 16.84 -2.74 20.96
N ASP A 165 16.98 -2.86 19.66
CA ASP A 165 17.13 -1.72 18.74
C ASP A 165 16.57 -2.04 17.35
N ARG A 166 16.54 -1.01 16.49
CA ARG A 166 16.15 -1.12 15.08
C ARG A 166 14.80 -1.83 14.85
N VAL A 167 13.84 -1.61 15.74
CA VAL A 167 12.49 -2.18 15.65
C VAL A 167 11.80 -1.81 14.33
N GLU A 168 12.15 -0.66 13.75
CA GLU A 168 11.65 -0.17 12.46
C GLU A 168 11.96 -1.13 11.31
N ASP A 169 13.10 -1.83 11.38
CA ASP A 169 13.55 -2.75 10.32
C ASP A 169 12.71 -4.03 10.26
N LEU A 170 11.96 -4.33 11.32
CA LEU A 170 11.05 -5.48 11.37
C LEU A 170 9.76 -5.24 10.55
N PHE A 171 9.44 -3.98 10.24
CA PHE A 171 8.20 -3.62 9.57
C PHE A 171 8.48 -3.11 8.16
N THR A 172 8.28 -3.95 7.16
CA THR A 172 8.45 -3.59 5.75
C THR A 172 7.16 -2.93 5.23
N PRO A 173 7.18 -1.67 4.79
CA PRO A 173 5.96 -0.98 4.34
C PRO A 173 5.18 -1.74 3.26
N GLY A 174 5.86 -2.47 2.37
CA GLY A 174 5.24 -3.27 1.32
C GLY A 174 4.29 -4.37 1.83
N ASP A 175 4.53 -4.91 3.04
CA ASP A 175 3.72 -5.98 3.61
C ASP A 175 2.33 -5.52 4.06
N PHE A 176 2.13 -4.21 4.16
CA PHE A 176 0.91 -3.60 4.69
C PHE A 176 0.01 -2.99 3.62
N LEU A 177 0.53 -2.79 2.41
CA LEU A 177 -0.21 -2.23 1.30
C LEU A 177 -0.66 -3.34 0.37
N ILE A 178 -1.92 -3.69 0.51
CA ILE A 178 -2.55 -4.69 -0.36
C ILE A 178 -3.15 -4.02 -1.60
N SER A 179 -3.27 -4.78 -2.68
CA SER A 179 -4.16 -4.44 -3.78
C SER A 179 -5.56 -4.97 -3.44
N PRO A 180 -6.63 -4.15 -3.52
CA PRO A 180 -8.00 -4.63 -3.32
C PRO A 180 -8.36 -5.79 -4.25
N PHE A 181 -7.74 -5.87 -5.42
CA PHE A 181 -8.00 -6.88 -6.43
C PHE A 181 -7.20 -8.16 -6.23
N SER A 182 -5.97 -8.05 -5.74
CA SER A 182 -5.13 -9.22 -5.48
C SER A 182 -5.52 -9.93 -4.19
N GLU A 183 -6.03 -9.19 -3.20
CA GLU A 183 -6.36 -9.71 -1.87
C GLU A 183 -7.73 -9.19 -1.38
N PRO A 184 -8.83 -9.46 -2.13
CA PRO A 184 -10.14 -8.89 -1.82
C PRO A 184 -10.68 -9.29 -0.44
N GLU A 185 -10.39 -10.51 0.04
CA GLU A 185 -10.81 -10.96 1.36
C GLU A 185 -10.14 -10.13 2.48
N ARG A 186 -8.84 -9.88 2.37
CA ARG A 186 -8.10 -9.03 3.32
C ARG A 186 -8.63 -7.60 3.29
N PHE A 187 -8.87 -7.06 2.09
CA PHE A 187 -9.43 -5.73 1.92
C PHE A 187 -10.80 -5.61 2.59
N CYS A 188 -11.72 -6.53 2.34
CA CYS A 188 -13.06 -6.51 2.92
C CYS A 188 -13.04 -6.62 4.44
N LYS A 189 -12.14 -7.44 5.00
CA LYS A 189 -11.92 -7.57 6.46
C LYS A 189 -11.22 -6.36 7.09
N GLY A 190 -10.75 -5.39 6.29
CA GLY A 190 -10.01 -4.22 6.78
C GLY A 190 -8.58 -4.56 7.24
N GLN A 191 -8.02 -5.63 6.68
CA GLN A 191 -6.67 -6.12 6.94
C GLN A 191 -5.65 -5.46 6.01
N TYR A 192 -5.58 -4.14 6.03
CA TYR A 192 -4.65 -3.31 5.28
C TYR A 192 -4.43 -1.98 6.00
N PHE A 193 -3.47 -1.21 5.52
CA PHE A 193 -3.16 0.08 6.08
C PHE A 193 -3.28 1.20 5.06
N LEU A 194 -3.73 2.31 5.58
CA LEU A 194 -3.55 3.60 4.94
C LEU A 194 -2.44 4.34 5.68
N THR A 195 -1.56 5.01 4.95
CA THR A 195 -0.59 5.92 5.57
C THR A 195 -1.31 7.11 6.19
N GLU A 196 -0.62 7.87 7.03
CA GLU A 196 -1.14 9.13 7.58
C GLU A 196 -1.67 10.04 6.48
N HIS A 197 -0.91 10.17 5.39
CA HIS A 197 -1.32 10.98 4.24
C HIS A 197 -2.60 10.45 3.58
N HIS A 198 -2.72 9.11 3.42
CA HIS A 198 -3.96 8.50 2.92
C HIS A 198 -5.14 8.78 3.86
N GLN A 199 -4.94 8.68 5.18
CA GLN A 199 -5.99 8.96 6.16
C GLN A 199 -6.46 10.40 6.08
N LEU A 200 -5.54 11.37 6.01
CA LEU A 200 -5.89 12.79 5.87
C LEU A 200 -6.69 13.06 4.60
N ILE A 201 -6.28 12.48 3.47
CA ILE A 201 -7.01 12.60 2.20
C ILE A 201 -8.40 11.97 2.31
N LYS A 202 -8.49 10.74 2.86
CA LYS A 202 -9.76 10.06 3.09
C LYS A 202 -10.72 10.90 3.93
N GLU A 203 -10.27 11.38 5.08
CA GLU A 203 -11.06 12.21 5.99
C GLU A 203 -11.56 13.48 5.32
N LYS A 204 -10.70 14.12 4.51
CA LYS A 204 -11.06 15.31 3.76
C LYS A 204 -12.16 15.03 2.73
N ILE A 205 -12.02 13.96 1.93
CA ILE A 205 -13.00 13.57 0.91
C ILE A 205 -14.32 13.15 1.57
N VAL A 206 -14.27 12.21 2.53
CA VAL A 206 -15.47 11.68 3.19
C VAL A 206 -16.24 12.79 3.90
N SER A 207 -15.54 13.64 4.68
CA SER A 207 -16.19 14.75 5.37
C SER A 207 -16.73 15.81 4.41
N GLY A 208 -16.04 16.11 3.32
CA GLY A 208 -16.49 17.03 2.29
C GLY A 208 -17.78 16.56 1.61
N ILE A 209 -17.84 15.29 1.21
CA ILE A 209 -19.04 14.68 0.60
C ILE A 209 -20.19 14.63 1.60
N GLN A 210 -19.96 14.24 2.84
CA GLN A 210 -21.00 14.17 3.88
C GLN A 210 -21.58 15.53 4.22
N ARG A 211 -20.79 16.59 4.24
CA ARG A 211 -21.23 17.98 4.50
C ARG A 211 -21.82 18.67 3.26
N GLY A 212 -21.62 18.11 2.07
CA GLY A 212 -21.97 18.75 0.81
C GLY A 212 -21.10 19.97 0.45
N SER A 213 -19.94 20.13 1.10
CA SER A 213 -19.04 21.27 0.90
C SER A 213 -17.90 21.01 -0.08
N GLY A 214 -17.75 19.78 -0.54
CA GLY A 214 -16.77 19.38 -1.56
C GLY A 214 -17.24 18.07 -2.16
N THR A 215 -17.55 18.09 -3.44
CA THR A 215 -18.26 16.99 -4.11
C THR A 215 -17.62 16.55 -5.42
N PHE A 216 -16.54 17.27 -5.84
CA PHE A 216 -15.84 16.97 -7.09
C PHE A 216 -14.33 16.87 -6.82
N TRP A 217 -13.81 15.62 -6.74
CA TRP A 217 -12.48 15.33 -6.23
C TRP A 217 -11.62 14.60 -7.25
N GLY A 218 -10.32 14.92 -7.25
CA GLY A 218 -9.30 14.17 -7.95
C GLY A 218 -8.21 13.66 -7.00
N ILE A 219 -7.79 12.41 -7.12
CA ILE A 219 -6.62 11.85 -6.47
C ILE A 219 -5.59 11.52 -7.55
N THR A 220 -4.40 12.11 -7.44
CA THR A 220 -3.28 11.83 -8.36
C THR A 220 -2.05 11.38 -7.59
N GLY A 221 -1.15 10.68 -8.26
CA GLY A 221 0.10 10.19 -7.70
C GLY A 221 0.76 9.17 -8.62
N ALA A 222 2.05 8.93 -8.43
CA ALA A 222 2.81 7.96 -9.21
C ALA A 222 2.32 6.50 -8.98
N ALA A 223 2.80 5.57 -9.81
CA ALA A 223 2.60 4.14 -9.59
C ALA A 223 2.99 3.72 -8.17
N GLY A 224 2.26 2.78 -7.57
CA GLY A 224 2.56 2.27 -6.24
C GLY A 224 2.30 3.24 -5.07
N THR A 225 1.66 4.39 -5.30
CA THR A 225 1.29 5.30 -4.20
C THR A 225 0.01 4.93 -3.46
N GLY A 226 -0.69 3.85 -3.85
CA GLY A 226 -1.91 3.38 -3.20
C GLY A 226 -3.19 4.11 -3.61
N LYS A 227 -3.22 4.75 -4.78
CA LYS A 227 -4.40 5.46 -5.32
C LYS A 227 -5.67 4.59 -5.30
N THR A 228 -5.60 3.44 -5.94
CA THR A 228 -6.72 2.48 -6.03
C THR A 228 -7.16 1.99 -4.65
N LEU A 229 -6.21 1.65 -3.75
CA LEU A 229 -6.53 1.25 -2.38
C LEU A 229 -7.30 2.36 -1.66
N LEU A 230 -6.86 3.61 -1.79
CA LEU A 230 -7.51 4.75 -1.17
C LEU A 230 -8.91 4.98 -1.76
N LEU A 231 -9.09 4.89 -3.09
CA LEU A 231 -10.38 5.01 -3.74
C LEU A 231 -11.38 4.00 -3.18
N TYR A 232 -11.00 2.71 -3.17
CA TYR A 232 -11.89 1.65 -2.68
C TYR A 232 -12.14 1.75 -1.17
N ASP A 233 -11.19 2.23 -0.38
CA ASP A 233 -11.40 2.47 1.05
C ASP A 233 -12.36 3.64 1.31
N VAL A 234 -12.27 4.71 0.52
CA VAL A 234 -13.23 5.83 0.53
C VAL A 234 -14.61 5.34 0.10
N ALA A 235 -14.70 4.58 -1.00
CA ALA A 235 -15.96 4.01 -1.49
C ALA A 235 -16.63 3.13 -0.42
N LYS A 236 -15.88 2.22 0.22
CA LYS A 236 -16.36 1.37 1.32
C LYS A 236 -16.84 2.17 2.53
N GLU A 237 -16.20 3.29 2.86
CA GLU A 237 -16.64 4.15 3.97
C GLU A 237 -17.93 4.90 3.62
N LEU A 238 -18.02 5.44 2.39
CA LEU A 238 -19.19 6.17 1.92
C LEU A 238 -20.40 5.24 1.69
N ALA A 239 -20.17 3.99 1.29
CA ALA A 239 -21.22 2.99 1.07
C ALA A 239 -22.08 2.70 2.31
N LYS A 240 -21.61 3.05 3.51
CA LYS A 240 -22.42 2.99 4.75
C LYS A 240 -23.65 3.91 4.72
N LYS A 241 -23.66 4.92 3.84
CA LYS A 241 -24.72 5.96 3.78
C LYS A 241 -25.22 6.26 2.37
N TYR A 242 -24.45 5.90 1.35
CA TYR A 242 -24.67 6.29 -0.04
C TYR A 242 -24.56 5.08 -0.95
N ARG A 243 -25.29 5.11 -2.08
CA ARG A 243 -25.13 4.15 -3.16
C ARG A 243 -23.93 4.55 -4.02
N ILE A 244 -22.94 3.67 -4.11
CA ILE A 244 -21.65 3.92 -4.74
C ILE A 244 -21.52 3.13 -6.02
N LEU A 245 -21.13 3.80 -7.09
CA LEU A 245 -20.64 3.19 -8.33
C LEU A 245 -19.15 3.43 -8.46
N VAL A 246 -18.38 2.37 -8.73
CA VAL A 246 -16.97 2.46 -9.12
C VAL A 246 -16.83 2.01 -10.57
N ILE A 247 -16.35 2.90 -11.43
CA ILE A 247 -16.05 2.65 -12.84
C ILE A 247 -14.54 2.43 -12.96
N HIS A 248 -14.14 1.28 -13.45
CA HIS A 248 -12.73 0.98 -13.72
C HIS A 248 -12.45 1.19 -15.22
N CYS A 249 -11.53 2.13 -15.53
CA CYS A 249 -11.13 2.41 -16.91
C CYS A 249 -10.03 1.43 -17.37
N GLY A 250 -10.38 0.17 -17.41
CA GLY A 250 -9.55 -0.96 -17.82
C GLY A 250 -10.36 -2.24 -17.73
N LYS A 251 -9.80 -3.37 -18.14
CA LYS A 251 -10.50 -4.67 -18.08
C LYS A 251 -10.70 -5.12 -16.64
N LEU A 252 -11.89 -5.58 -16.32
CA LEU A 252 -12.16 -6.20 -15.03
C LEU A 252 -11.50 -7.58 -14.94
N THR A 253 -10.72 -7.78 -13.88
CA THR A 253 -10.10 -9.07 -13.57
C THR A 253 -10.98 -9.90 -12.64
N GLN A 254 -10.61 -11.19 -12.43
CA GLN A 254 -11.29 -12.04 -11.42
C GLN A 254 -11.26 -11.39 -10.02
N GLY A 255 -10.20 -10.63 -9.69
CA GLY A 255 -10.12 -9.89 -8.43
C GLY A 255 -11.19 -8.82 -8.28
N HIS A 256 -11.49 -8.08 -9.35
CA HIS A 256 -12.58 -7.12 -9.37
C HIS A 256 -13.95 -7.81 -9.17
N GLN A 257 -14.15 -8.94 -9.84
CA GLN A 257 -15.39 -9.71 -9.71
C GLN A 257 -15.58 -10.21 -8.27
N ARG A 258 -14.56 -10.80 -7.66
CA ARG A 258 -14.59 -11.22 -6.25
C ARG A 258 -14.85 -10.04 -5.31
N LEU A 259 -14.20 -8.91 -5.56
CA LEU A 259 -14.38 -7.71 -4.74
C LEU A 259 -15.81 -7.18 -4.84
N ARG A 260 -16.41 -7.16 -6.04
CA ARG A 260 -17.80 -6.79 -6.27
C ARG A 260 -18.76 -7.69 -5.50
N ASP A 261 -18.54 -9.00 -5.54
CA ASP A 261 -19.40 -9.97 -4.83
C ASP A 261 -19.33 -9.81 -3.29
N MET A 262 -18.19 -9.33 -2.78
CA MET A 262 -17.97 -9.13 -1.35
C MET A 262 -18.42 -7.75 -0.84
N LEU A 263 -18.38 -6.72 -1.67
CA LEU A 263 -18.78 -5.34 -1.34
C LEU A 263 -20.20 -5.08 -1.81
N ARG A 264 -21.20 -5.57 -1.05
CA ARG A 264 -22.62 -5.54 -1.43
C ARG A 264 -23.19 -4.15 -1.72
N ASP A 265 -22.61 -3.10 -1.11
CA ASP A 265 -23.09 -1.72 -1.21
C ASP A 265 -22.26 -0.86 -2.17
N VAL A 266 -21.34 -1.48 -2.92
CA VAL A 266 -20.49 -0.84 -3.94
C VAL A 266 -20.63 -1.60 -5.24
N GLU A 267 -21.18 -0.97 -6.25
CA GLU A 267 -21.20 -1.53 -7.59
C GLU A 267 -19.90 -1.24 -8.32
N ILE A 268 -19.35 -2.25 -9.00
CA ILE A 268 -18.08 -2.13 -9.76
C ILE A 268 -18.37 -2.53 -11.20
N THR A 269 -18.06 -1.64 -12.14
CA THR A 269 -18.25 -1.85 -13.58
C THR A 269 -17.01 -1.45 -14.36
N GLU A 270 -16.92 -1.93 -15.59
CA GLU A 270 -15.94 -1.54 -16.58
C GLU A 270 -16.41 -0.29 -17.34
N ALA A 271 -15.48 0.59 -17.69
CA ALA A 271 -15.73 1.69 -18.61
C ALA A 271 -16.13 1.14 -20.00
N GLY A 272 -16.95 1.88 -20.75
CA GLY A 272 -17.45 1.41 -22.06
C GLY A 272 -18.56 0.36 -21.98
N ASN A 273 -19.02 -0.03 -20.81
CA ASN A 273 -20.17 -0.92 -20.70
C ASN A 273 -21.44 -0.23 -21.23
N PRO A 274 -22.05 -0.73 -22.32
CA PRO A 274 -23.21 -0.09 -22.95
C PRO A 274 -24.43 0.00 -22.01
N GLU A 275 -24.56 -0.94 -21.06
CA GLU A 275 -25.64 -0.97 -20.08
C GLU A 275 -25.54 0.17 -19.06
N MET A 276 -24.32 0.69 -18.83
CA MET A 276 -24.03 1.74 -17.85
C MET A 276 -23.87 3.13 -18.47
N SER A 277 -23.74 3.24 -19.78
CA SER A 277 -23.46 4.52 -20.48
C SER A 277 -24.61 5.55 -20.39
N VAL A 278 -25.79 5.17 -19.87
CA VAL A 278 -26.98 6.04 -19.90
C VAL A 278 -27.57 6.33 -18.53
N GLN A 279 -27.26 5.60 -17.46
CA GLN A 279 -27.98 5.73 -16.20
C GLN A 279 -27.08 5.76 -14.97
N TYR A 280 -26.52 6.95 -14.67
CA TYR A 280 -26.01 7.23 -13.32
C TYR A 280 -27.19 7.45 -12.32
N ASP A 281 -28.44 7.34 -12.79
CA ASP A 281 -29.64 7.47 -11.99
C ASP A 281 -29.69 6.33 -10.96
N GLY A 282 -29.68 6.69 -9.71
CA GLY A 282 -29.71 5.72 -8.60
C GLY A 282 -28.40 5.58 -7.82
N TYR A 283 -27.33 6.27 -8.20
CA TYR A 283 -26.10 6.35 -7.42
C TYR A 283 -25.90 7.75 -6.85
N ASP A 284 -25.51 7.81 -5.58
CA ASP A 284 -25.19 9.10 -4.93
C ASP A 284 -23.78 9.57 -5.25
N VAL A 285 -22.84 8.62 -5.30
CA VAL A 285 -21.41 8.91 -5.54
C VAL A 285 -20.87 8.00 -6.64
N VAL A 286 -20.20 8.59 -7.61
CA VAL A 286 -19.50 7.86 -8.67
C VAL A 286 -18.01 8.07 -8.54
N CYS A 287 -17.28 6.96 -8.46
CA CYS A 287 -15.83 6.92 -8.44
C CYS A 287 -15.33 6.38 -9.78
N MET A 288 -14.26 6.98 -10.33
CA MET A 288 -13.65 6.50 -11.58
C MET A 288 -12.18 6.23 -11.34
N ASP A 289 -11.75 4.98 -11.47
CA ASP A 289 -10.36 4.55 -11.33
C ASP A 289 -9.66 4.52 -12.69
N GLU A 290 -8.37 4.82 -12.73
CA GLU A 290 -7.55 4.93 -13.95
C GLU A 290 -8.16 5.93 -14.96
N THR A 291 -8.70 7.04 -14.48
CA THR A 291 -9.50 8.02 -15.24
C THR A 291 -8.77 8.59 -16.45
N GLN A 292 -7.42 8.57 -16.52
CA GLN A 292 -6.66 9.00 -17.70
C GLN A 292 -6.99 8.20 -18.96
N ARG A 293 -7.64 7.04 -18.82
CA ARG A 293 -8.03 6.13 -19.89
C ARG A 293 -9.48 6.31 -20.35
N ALA A 294 -10.29 7.01 -19.56
CA ALA A 294 -11.70 7.25 -19.88
C ALA A 294 -11.83 7.91 -21.26
N SER A 295 -12.85 7.53 -22.02
CA SER A 295 -13.18 8.23 -23.24
C SER A 295 -13.70 9.66 -22.94
N GLU A 296 -13.68 10.56 -23.92
CA GLU A 296 -14.22 11.91 -23.71
C GLU A 296 -15.72 11.86 -23.44
N GLU A 297 -16.44 10.99 -24.16
CA GLU A 297 -17.88 10.81 -24.03
C GLU A 297 -18.28 10.35 -22.65
N GLU A 298 -17.55 9.38 -22.07
CA GLU A 298 -17.80 8.87 -20.72
C GLU A 298 -17.55 9.95 -19.66
N LEU A 299 -16.43 10.67 -19.79
CA LEU A 299 -16.11 11.74 -18.87
C LEU A 299 -17.12 12.89 -18.94
N ASP A 300 -17.53 13.29 -20.15
CA ASP A 300 -18.52 14.34 -20.34
C ASP A 300 -19.90 13.91 -19.86
N ALA A 301 -20.29 12.65 -20.07
CA ALA A 301 -21.54 12.10 -19.56
C ALA A 301 -21.59 12.14 -18.02
N LEU A 302 -20.50 11.73 -17.36
CA LEU A 302 -20.39 11.76 -15.89
C LEU A 302 -20.41 13.19 -15.34
N ILE A 303 -19.59 14.09 -15.92
CA ILE A 303 -19.57 15.50 -15.53
C ILE A 303 -20.97 16.14 -15.75
N GLY A 304 -21.60 15.81 -16.86
CA GLY A 304 -22.96 16.28 -17.18
C GLY A 304 -23.99 15.77 -16.19
N ALA A 305 -23.92 14.51 -15.78
CA ALA A 305 -24.81 13.95 -14.76
C ALA A 305 -24.62 14.64 -13.39
N TYR A 306 -23.37 14.87 -13.00
CA TYR A 306 -23.05 15.64 -11.78
C TYR A 306 -23.62 17.07 -11.84
N ARG A 307 -23.40 17.79 -12.94
CA ARG A 307 -23.90 19.17 -13.12
C ARG A 307 -25.44 19.27 -13.10
N ARG A 308 -26.12 18.23 -13.57
CA ARG A 308 -27.59 18.15 -13.52
C ARG A 308 -28.14 17.75 -12.14
N GLY A 309 -27.26 17.55 -11.15
CA GLY A 309 -27.66 17.14 -9.80
C GLY A 309 -28.15 15.70 -9.66
N LYS A 310 -27.89 14.84 -10.66
CA LYS A 310 -28.22 13.42 -10.63
C LYS A 310 -27.28 12.64 -9.70
N ILE A 311 -26.06 13.11 -9.53
CA ILE A 311 -25.00 12.55 -8.71
C ILE A 311 -24.61 13.60 -7.68
N ARG A 312 -24.46 13.18 -6.42
CA ARG A 312 -24.06 14.04 -5.31
C ARG A 312 -22.56 14.38 -5.35
N ALA A 313 -21.73 13.40 -5.70
CA ALA A 313 -20.27 13.59 -5.73
C ALA A 313 -19.59 12.68 -6.75
N CYS A 314 -18.45 13.16 -7.27
CA CYS A 314 -17.56 12.41 -8.13
C CYS A 314 -16.14 12.36 -7.53
N LEU A 315 -15.49 11.20 -7.66
CA LEU A 315 -14.11 10.98 -7.25
C LEU A 315 -13.33 10.35 -8.42
N PHE A 316 -12.34 11.07 -8.93
CA PHE A 316 -11.50 10.66 -10.06
C PHE A 316 -10.12 10.27 -9.56
N VAL A 317 -9.61 9.13 -10.01
CA VAL A 317 -8.27 8.65 -9.68
C VAL A 317 -7.47 8.43 -10.95
N TYR A 318 -6.30 9.08 -11.06
CA TYR A 318 -5.50 9.05 -12.27
C TYR A 318 -4.00 9.17 -12.00
N ASP A 319 -3.21 8.69 -12.97
CA ASP A 319 -1.75 8.80 -13.00
C ASP A 319 -1.27 9.28 -14.36
N LEU A 320 -0.72 10.48 -14.43
CA LEU A 320 -0.22 11.07 -15.67
C LEU A 320 0.97 10.33 -16.28
N LYS A 321 1.69 9.55 -15.47
CA LYS A 321 2.82 8.74 -15.94
C LYS A 321 2.40 7.37 -16.46
N GLN A 322 1.15 6.97 -16.25
CA GLN A 322 0.58 5.70 -16.71
C GLN A 322 -0.37 5.88 -17.92
N VAL A 323 -0.15 6.90 -18.70
CA VAL A 323 -0.74 7.07 -20.04
C VAL A 323 0.02 6.12 -20.96
N LEU A 324 -0.65 5.16 -21.59
CA LEU A 324 -0.01 4.13 -22.44
C LEU A 324 -0.12 4.40 -23.93
N THR A 325 -1.03 5.29 -24.34
CA THR A 325 -1.28 5.61 -25.73
C THR A 325 -1.25 7.11 -25.99
N ARG A 326 -0.97 7.50 -27.24
CA ARG A 326 -1.00 8.91 -27.67
C ARG A 326 -2.41 9.48 -27.58
N SER A 327 -3.42 8.70 -27.92
CA SER A 327 -4.81 9.10 -27.80
C SER A 327 -5.21 9.42 -26.35
N GLU A 328 -4.75 8.64 -25.37
CA GLU A 328 -4.91 8.96 -23.94
C GLU A 328 -4.21 10.28 -23.58
N LEU A 329 -3.00 10.52 -24.12
CA LEU A 329 -2.25 11.77 -23.90
C LEU A 329 -2.99 12.98 -24.48
N TYR A 330 -3.53 12.88 -25.71
CA TYR A 330 -4.24 13.97 -26.37
C TYR A 330 -5.56 14.34 -25.70
N ARG A 331 -6.25 13.39 -25.07
CA ARG A 331 -7.49 13.65 -24.31
C ARG A 331 -7.28 14.61 -23.14
N ASN A 332 -6.07 14.67 -22.61
CA ASN A 332 -5.67 15.58 -21.54
C ASN A 332 -6.68 15.65 -20.37
N THR A 333 -7.18 14.49 -19.97
CA THR A 333 -8.20 14.30 -18.93
C THR A 333 -7.98 15.15 -17.68
N PRO A 334 -6.76 15.31 -17.14
CA PRO A 334 -6.54 16.11 -15.93
C PRO A 334 -6.85 17.60 -16.12
N GLU A 335 -6.51 18.20 -17.25
CA GLU A 335 -6.84 19.60 -17.50
C GLU A 335 -8.34 19.79 -17.67
N LYS A 336 -9.00 18.84 -18.32
CA LYS A 336 -10.46 18.82 -18.45
C LYS A 336 -11.14 18.76 -17.07
N LEU A 337 -10.60 17.97 -16.13
CA LEU A 337 -11.10 17.92 -14.76
C LEU A 337 -10.80 19.20 -13.97
N ARG A 338 -9.58 19.74 -14.08
CA ARG A 338 -9.18 20.99 -13.40
C ARG A 338 -9.98 22.21 -13.84
N ALA A 339 -10.45 22.20 -15.09
CA ALA A 339 -11.31 23.25 -15.62
C ALA A 339 -12.73 23.24 -15.01
N GLN A 340 -13.12 22.18 -14.27
CA GLN A 340 -14.44 22.09 -13.66
C GLN A 340 -14.50 22.92 -12.38
N GLN A 341 -15.57 23.70 -12.23
CA GLN A 341 -15.80 24.48 -11.02
C GLN A 341 -15.96 23.58 -9.79
N GLY A 342 -15.25 23.89 -8.72
CA GLY A 342 -15.31 23.14 -7.48
C GLY A 342 -14.43 21.88 -7.45
N PHE A 343 -13.66 21.60 -8.51
CA PHE A 343 -12.73 20.48 -8.51
C PHE A 343 -11.59 20.69 -7.52
N THR A 344 -11.35 19.70 -6.71
CA THR A 344 -10.24 19.69 -5.75
C THR A 344 -9.32 18.50 -6.02
N GLU A 345 -8.09 18.78 -6.42
CA GLU A 345 -7.06 17.78 -6.66
C GLU A 345 -6.23 17.53 -5.41
N LEU A 346 -6.05 16.27 -5.06
CA LEU A 346 -5.25 15.80 -3.94
C LEU A 346 -4.14 14.87 -4.45
N ARG A 347 -2.89 15.14 -4.07
CA ARG A 347 -1.74 14.43 -4.59
C ARG A 347 -1.14 13.48 -3.55
N LEU A 348 -0.98 12.21 -3.90
CA LEU A 348 -0.20 11.24 -3.15
C LEU A 348 1.28 11.37 -3.52
N ALA A 349 2.11 11.79 -2.56
CA ALA A 349 3.48 12.22 -2.84
C ALA A 349 4.55 11.10 -2.73
N LYS A 350 4.27 10.00 -2.02
CA LYS A 350 5.26 8.94 -1.75
C LYS A 350 4.79 7.61 -2.31
N THR A 351 5.65 6.95 -3.09
CA THR A 351 5.49 5.53 -3.45
C THR A 351 5.74 4.67 -2.21
N ILE A 352 4.85 3.72 -1.96
CA ILE A 352 4.88 2.92 -0.74
C ILE A 352 4.94 1.42 -1.05
N ARG A 353 4.37 0.98 -2.19
CA ARG A 353 4.24 -0.44 -2.56
C ARG A 353 5.48 -1.01 -3.22
N THR A 354 6.06 -0.29 -4.16
CA THR A 354 7.26 -0.73 -4.86
C THR A 354 8.45 -0.65 -3.92
N GLY A 355 9.23 -1.71 -3.79
CA GLY A 355 10.43 -1.72 -2.98
C GLY A 355 11.35 -0.55 -3.33
N LYS A 356 12.01 0.05 -2.33
CA LYS A 356 12.88 1.22 -2.54
C LYS A 356 13.91 0.99 -3.64
N GLU A 357 14.45 -0.24 -3.75
CA GLU A 357 15.42 -0.62 -4.79
C GLU A 357 14.79 -0.59 -6.17
N ILE A 358 13.63 -1.24 -6.37
CA ILE A 358 12.94 -1.29 -7.66
C ILE A 358 12.52 0.11 -8.12
N TYR A 359 11.99 0.93 -7.20
CA TYR A 359 11.61 2.31 -7.51
C TYR A 359 12.83 3.17 -7.91
N ALA A 360 13.93 3.06 -7.16
CA ALA A 360 15.17 3.77 -7.47
C ALA A 360 15.74 3.34 -8.81
N PHE A 361 15.80 2.02 -9.06
CA PHE A 361 16.25 1.46 -10.33
C PHE A 361 15.37 1.90 -11.50
N MET A 362 14.05 1.80 -11.35
CA MET A 362 13.10 2.25 -12.37
C MET A 362 13.33 3.73 -12.76
N ASN A 363 13.52 4.61 -11.77
CA ASN A 363 13.79 6.03 -12.06
C ASN A 363 15.15 6.21 -12.74
N SER A 364 16.20 5.47 -12.33
CA SER A 364 17.51 5.53 -12.96
C SER A 364 17.49 4.93 -14.37
N MET A 365 16.74 3.87 -14.59
CA MET A 365 16.54 3.26 -15.92
C MET A 365 15.83 4.22 -16.89
N MET A 366 14.82 4.96 -16.43
CA MET A 366 14.12 5.94 -17.27
C MET A 366 14.94 7.21 -17.52
N ASP A 367 15.83 7.55 -16.60
CA ASP A 367 16.65 8.77 -16.68
C ASP A 367 17.98 8.52 -15.94
N LEU A 368 19.06 8.25 -16.70
CA LEU A 368 20.38 7.90 -16.18
C LEU A 368 21.00 8.97 -15.27
N ARG A 369 20.48 10.20 -15.30
CA ARG A 369 20.90 11.30 -14.41
C ARG A 369 20.40 11.11 -12.98
N LYS A 370 19.34 10.35 -12.79
CA LYS A 370 18.72 10.07 -11.48
C LYS A 370 19.38 8.87 -10.80
N ARG A 371 20.71 8.98 -10.58
CA ARG A 371 21.47 7.95 -9.91
C ARG A 371 21.05 7.82 -8.44
N SER A 372 21.01 6.59 -7.96
CA SER A 372 20.73 6.25 -6.56
C SER A 372 21.96 5.62 -5.93
N ASN A 373 22.21 5.92 -4.66
CA ASN A 373 23.27 5.27 -3.87
C ASN A 373 22.80 3.96 -3.21
N ILE A 374 21.68 3.40 -3.68
CA ILE A 374 21.10 2.17 -3.15
C ILE A 374 21.72 0.99 -3.89
N ALA A 375 22.18 -0.02 -3.15
CA ALA A 375 22.60 -1.29 -3.74
C ALA A 375 21.37 -2.09 -4.23
N PHE A 376 21.40 -2.50 -5.48
CA PHE A 376 20.28 -3.21 -6.12
C PHE A 376 20.46 -4.74 -5.97
N ARG A 377 19.90 -5.31 -4.90
CA ARG A 377 19.98 -6.75 -4.59
C ARG A 377 18.79 -7.56 -5.13
N THR A 378 17.70 -6.88 -5.45
CA THR A 378 16.44 -7.48 -5.90
C THR A 378 16.24 -7.35 -7.41
N ILE A 379 17.27 -6.93 -8.15
CA ILE A 379 17.21 -6.63 -9.58
C ILE A 379 18.26 -7.45 -10.31
N ASP A 380 17.80 -8.21 -11.29
CA ASP A 380 18.62 -8.95 -12.22
C ASP A 380 18.62 -8.26 -13.61
N ILE A 381 19.78 -8.01 -14.19
CA ILE A 381 19.92 -7.55 -15.59
C ILE A 381 20.64 -8.64 -16.37
N LEU A 382 20.03 -9.05 -17.46
CA LEU A 382 20.55 -10.11 -18.34
C LEU A 382 20.67 -9.59 -19.77
N TYR A 383 21.59 -10.13 -20.50
CA TYR A 383 21.75 -9.87 -21.92
C TYR A 383 21.48 -11.14 -22.74
N ALA A 384 20.79 -10.99 -23.87
CA ALA A 384 20.59 -12.03 -24.87
C ALA A 384 20.91 -11.47 -26.24
N ASP A 385 21.74 -12.17 -27.00
CA ASP A 385 22.11 -11.75 -28.36
C ASP A 385 20.98 -11.98 -29.38
N THR A 386 20.15 -12.99 -29.13
CA THR A 386 19.12 -13.42 -30.06
C THR A 386 17.74 -13.49 -29.42
N ARG A 387 16.71 -13.41 -30.26
CA ARG A 387 15.32 -13.63 -29.85
C ARG A 387 15.15 -15.01 -29.17
N GLN A 388 15.78 -16.05 -29.72
CA GLN A 388 15.69 -17.40 -29.18
C GLN A 388 16.26 -17.50 -27.76
N GLU A 389 17.38 -16.86 -27.48
CA GLU A 389 17.97 -16.79 -26.15
C GLU A 389 17.05 -16.01 -25.19
N THR A 390 16.47 -14.90 -25.65
CA THR A 390 15.49 -14.13 -24.89
C THR A 390 14.31 -15.00 -24.46
N GLU A 391 13.75 -15.77 -25.41
CA GLU A 391 12.64 -16.70 -25.12
C GLU A 391 13.04 -17.80 -24.13
N GLN A 392 14.26 -18.33 -24.23
CA GLN A 392 14.79 -19.31 -23.27
C GLN A 392 14.92 -18.73 -21.86
N LEU A 393 15.41 -17.49 -21.74
CA LEU A 393 15.53 -16.79 -20.47
C LEU A 393 14.14 -16.50 -19.87
N ILE A 394 13.17 -16.08 -20.67
CA ILE A 394 11.78 -15.87 -20.22
C ILE A 394 11.22 -17.17 -19.63
N ARG A 395 11.37 -18.30 -20.32
CA ARG A 395 10.91 -19.61 -19.82
C ARG A 395 11.63 -20.01 -18.53
N PHE A 396 12.93 -19.76 -18.45
CA PHE A 396 13.73 -20.09 -17.27
C PHE A 396 13.29 -19.30 -16.04
N TYR A 397 13.11 -17.99 -16.18
CA TYR A 397 12.65 -17.12 -15.08
C TYR A 397 11.16 -17.36 -14.77
N GLY A 398 10.32 -17.67 -15.75
CA GLY A 398 8.94 -18.10 -15.55
C GLY A 398 8.84 -19.31 -14.61
N ARG A 399 9.72 -20.32 -14.77
CA ARG A 399 9.80 -21.46 -13.85
C ARG A 399 10.28 -21.08 -12.45
N LYS A 400 10.94 -19.95 -12.29
CA LYS A 400 11.34 -19.38 -11.00
C LYS A 400 10.28 -18.48 -10.37
N GLY A 401 9.07 -18.41 -10.97
CA GLY A 401 7.95 -17.62 -10.47
C GLY A 401 7.99 -16.14 -10.86
N TYR A 402 8.72 -15.78 -11.93
CA TYR A 402 8.63 -14.44 -12.51
C TYR A 402 7.48 -14.38 -13.52
N HIS A 403 6.73 -13.28 -13.45
CA HIS A 403 5.69 -12.95 -14.42
C HIS A 403 6.30 -12.12 -15.55
N TYR A 404 6.36 -12.68 -16.74
CA TYR A 404 6.72 -11.93 -17.93
C TYR A 404 5.56 -11.03 -18.35
N ILE A 405 5.83 -9.73 -18.51
CA ILE A 405 4.86 -8.74 -18.97
C ILE A 405 5.38 -8.17 -20.29
N ALA A 406 4.66 -8.45 -21.37
CA ALA A 406 4.98 -7.91 -22.69
C ALA A 406 4.62 -6.40 -22.78
N LEU A 407 5.17 -5.70 -23.75
CA LEU A 407 4.78 -4.31 -24.02
C LEU A 407 3.40 -4.26 -24.66
N SER A 408 3.27 -4.86 -25.84
CA SER A 408 1.99 -5.03 -26.54
C SER A 408 1.71 -6.48 -26.87
N GLY A 409 0.48 -6.78 -27.29
CA GLY A 409 0.06 -8.16 -27.50
C GLY A 409 0.65 -8.86 -28.70
N ASP A 410 0.96 -8.12 -29.76
CA ASP A 410 1.37 -8.69 -31.04
C ASP A 410 2.88 -8.97 -31.13
N GLU A 411 3.66 -8.48 -30.16
CA GLU A 411 5.12 -8.52 -30.15
C GLU A 411 5.73 -9.29 -28.97
N ALA A 412 4.93 -10.12 -28.31
CA ALA A 412 5.42 -10.89 -27.19
C ALA A 412 6.55 -11.85 -27.63
N TYR A 413 7.64 -11.85 -26.84
CA TYR A 413 8.67 -12.88 -26.91
C TYR A 413 8.11 -14.19 -26.32
N TYR A 414 7.13 -14.78 -27.01
CA TYR A 414 6.57 -16.04 -26.58
C TYR A 414 6.70 -17.06 -27.71
N PRO A 415 7.18 -18.28 -27.42
CA PRO A 415 7.29 -19.29 -28.44
C PRO A 415 5.90 -19.65 -28.93
N ARG A 416 5.62 -19.38 -30.18
CA ARG A 416 4.45 -19.95 -30.84
C ARG A 416 4.60 -21.47 -30.86
N PRO A 417 3.60 -22.21 -30.36
CA PRO A 417 3.60 -23.67 -30.52
C PRO A 417 3.69 -24.00 -32.02
N ALA A 418 4.47 -25.00 -32.37
CA ALA A 418 4.59 -25.43 -33.75
C ALA A 418 3.28 -26.06 -34.21
N GLY A 419 2.45 -25.27 -34.88
CA GLY A 419 1.50 -25.52 -35.94
C GLY A 419 0.58 -26.76 -35.97
N THR A 420 -0.08 -27.17 -34.85
CA THR A 420 -1.22 -28.10 -34.94
C THR A 420 -2.55 -27.37 -34.66
N ALA A 421 -3.66 -27.90 -35.23
CA ALA A 421 -4.99 -27.27 -35.05
C ALA A 421 -5.47 -27.23 -33.58
N GLU A 422 -4.97 -28.13 -32.72
CA GLU A 422 -5.20 -28.15 -31.29
C GLU A 422 -4.42 -27.04 -30.53
N ASP A 423 -3.28 -26.61 -31.08
CA ASP A 423 -2.47 -25.53 -30.54
C ASP A 423 -3.13 -24.16 -30.74
N LYS A 424 -3.98 -24.01 -31.78
CA LYS A 424 -4.73 -22.76 -32.02
C LYS A 424 -5.85 -22.50 -31.01
N LEU A 425 -6.41 -23.54 -30.39
CA LEU A 425 -7.41 -23.43 -29.33
C LEU A 425 -6.78 -23.12 -27.96
N ARG A 426 -5.47 -23.35 -27.81
CA ARG A 426 -4.68 -22.94 -26.62
C ARG A 426 -4.12 -21.52 -26.72
N GLU A 427 -4.12 -20.92 -27.90
CA GLU A 427 -3.52 -19.59 -28.17
C GLU A 427 -4.11 -18.44 -27.35
N ASP A 428 -5.38 -18.53 -26.91
CA ASP A 428 -6.03 -17.46 -26.12
C ASP A 428 -5.77 -17.56 -24.62
N THR A 429 -5.40 -18.74 -24.10
CA THR A 429 -5.15 -18.95 -22.67
C THR A 429 -3.68 -18.82 -22.27
N ASP A 430 -2.74 -18.92 -23.20
CA ASP A 430 -1.29 -18.94 -22.96
C ASP A 430 -0.56 -17.65 -23.38
N ARG A 431 -1.28 -16.62 -23.82
CA ARG A 431 -0.68 -15.33 -24.19
C ARG A 431 -0.14 -14.63 -22.95
N PRO A 432 1.13 -14.15 -22.96
CA PRO A 432 1.64 -13.37 -21.86
C PRO A 432 0.82 -12.08 -21.68
N ALA A 433 0.59 -11.71 -20.43
CA ALA A 433 -0.03 -10.44 -20.11
C ALA A 433 0.79 -9.28 -20.69
N ASN A 434 0.13 -8.25 -21.17
CA ASN A 434 0.77 -7.04 -21.68
C ASN A 434 0.53 -5.85 -20.74
N ALA A 435 1.07 -4.68 -21.07
CA ALA A 435 0.98 -3.48 -20.25
C ALA A 435 -0.47 -3.06 -19.93
N GLN A 436 -1.42 -3.33 -20.83
CA GLN A 436 -2.84 -3.02 -20.62
C GLN A 436 -3.53 -4.05 -19.72
N ASP A 437 -3.16 -5.33 -19.84
CA ASP A 437 -3.77 -6.41 -19.06
C ASP A 437 -3.37 -6.36 -17.57
N VAL A 438 -2.23 -5.73 -17.24
CA VAL A 438 -1.70 -5.65 -15.87
C VAL A 438 -2.06 -4.37 -15.12
N ILE A 439 -3.00 -3.60 -15.65
CA ILE A 439 -3.48 -2.38 -15.00
C ILE A 439 -4.11 -2.73 -13.65
N GLY A 440 -3.67 -2.05 -12.58
CA GLY A 440 -4.17 -2.32 -11.23
C GLY A 440 -3.65 -3.60 -10.56
N LEU A 441 -2.98 -4.50 -11.32
CA LEU A 441 -2.38 -5.72 -10.79
C LEU A 441 -0.97 -5.48 -10.25
N GLU A 442 -0.50 -6.40 -9.42
CA GLU A 442 0.86 -6.42 -8.87
C GLU A 442 1.34 -7.86 -8.74
N PHE A 443 2.63 -8.07 -8.94
CA PHE A 443 3.26 -9.39 -8.90
C PHE A 443 4.50 -9.36 -8.01
N ASP A 444 4.78 -10.45 -7.33
CA ASP A 444 5.97 -10.53 -6.46
C ASP A 444 7.25 -10.39 -7.29
N ASN A 445 7.35 -11.08 -8.41
CA ASN A 445 8.50 -11.04 -9.29
C ASN A 445 8.05 -10.73 -10.71
N VAL A 446 8.63 -9.70 -11.31
CA VAL A 446 8.31 -9.28 -12.70
C VAL A 446 9.53 -9.44 -13.59
N LEU A 447 9.28 -9.82 -14.82
CA LEU A 447 10.26 -9.88 -15.89
C LEU A 447 9.79 -8.99 -17.05
N VAL A 448 10.68 -8.16 -17.57
CA VAL A 448 10.47 -7.30 -18.74
C VAL A 448 11.60 -7.46 -19.74
N VAL A 449 11.33 -7.14 -21.01
CA VAL A 449 12.32 -7.18 -22.09
C VAL A 449 12.53 -5.76 -22.63
N LEU A 450 13.80 -5.36 -22.72
CA LEU A 450 14.25 -4.18 -23.45
C LEU A 450 14.95 -4.67 -24.73
N ASP A 451 14.40 -4.32 -25.88
CA ASP A 451 15.00 -4.66 -27.17
C ASP A 451 15.55 -3.41 -27.89
N GLU A 452 15.81 -3.55 -29.18
CA GLU A 452 16.37 -2.50 -30.04
C GLU A 452 15.47 -1.28 -30.21
N ARG A 453 14.20 -1.36 -29.84
CA ARG A 453 13.27 -0.20 -29.83
C ARG A 453 13.63 0.85 -28.79
N PHE A 454 14.39 0.49 -27.77
CA PHE A 454 14.77 1.37 -26.68
C PHE A 454 16.19 1.93 -26.87
N THR A 455 16.30 3.25 -26.80
CA THR A 455 17.58 3.96 -26.87
C THR A 455 17.65 5.04 -25.81
N TYR A 456 18.85 5.46 -25.46
CA TYR A 456 19.04 6.60 -24.57
C TYR A 456 19.45 7.82 -25.42
N ASP A 457 18.77 8.95 -25.23
CA ASP A 457 19.15 10.20 -25.86
C ASP A 457 20.47 10.77 -25.30
N GLU A 458 20.95 11.87 -25.85
CA GLU A 458 22.18 12.55 -25.41
C GLU A 458 22.13 13.00 -23.94
N ARG A 459 20.94 13.21 -23.39
CA ARG A 459 20.70 13.59 -22.00
C ARG A 459 20.59 12.40 -21.06
N GLY A 460 20.66 11.17 -21.60
CA GLY A 460 20.51 9.93 -20.83
C GLY A 460 19.06 9.60 -20.44
N VAL A 461 18.08 10.13 -21.17
CA VAL A 461 16.66 9.78 -20.98
C VAL A 461 16.30 8.65 -21.93
N LEU A 462 15.61 7.63 -21.42
CA LEU A 462 15.17 6.49 -22.20
C LEU A 462 14.10 6.93 -23.21
N GLN A 463 14.29 6.57 -24.47
CA GLN A 463 13.40 6.82 -25.59
C GLN A 463 12.91 5.48 -26.16
N GLY A 464 11.68 5.46 -26.66
CA GLY A 464 11.10 4.34 -27.40
C GLY A 464 10.90 4.72 -28.85
N THR A 465 11.23 3.82 -29.78
CA THR A 465 10.94 4.02 -31.19
C THR A 465 9.64 3.28 -31.50
N GLU A 466 8.57 4.03 -31.64
CA GLU A 466 7.24 3.51 -32.02
C GLU A 466 7.16 3.36 -33.53
N ARG A 467 6.38 2.38 -34.00
CA ARG A 467 6.15 2.19 -35.42
C ARG A 467 5.22 3.30 -35.98
N PRO A 468 5.40 3.71 -37.23
CA PRO A 468 4.48 4.67 -37.84
C PRO A 468 3.04 4.15 -37.81
N GLY A 469 2.13 4.96 -37.26
CA GLY A 469 0.70 4.63 -37.14
C GLY A 469 0.31 3.86 -35.88
N GLU A 470 1.25 3.49 -35.03
CA GLU A 470 0.95 2.92 -33.70
C GLU A 470 0.62 4.03 -32.70
N ASP A 471 -0.38 3.75 -31.85
CA ASP A 471 -0.82 4.63 -30.76
C ASP A 471 -0.05 4.37 -29.46
N ASP A 472 0.61 3.22 -29.35
CA ASP A 472 1.33 2.73 -28.20
C ASP A 472 2.55 3.59 -27.85
N MET A 473 2.77 3.82 -26.54
CA MET A 473 3.91 4.55 -25.99
C MET A 473 4.82 3.61 -25.21
N TYR A 474 5.84 3.07 -25.86
CA TYR A 474 6.66 1.96 -25.33
C TYR A 474 7.39 2.26 -24.02
N VAL A 475 7.91 3.48 -23.84
CA VAL A 475 8.57 3.88 -22.60
C VAL A 475 7.58 3.88 -21.42
N GLN A 476 6.38 4.36 -21.65
CA GLN A 476 5.32 4.38 -20.64
C GLN A 476 4.81 2.98 -20.33
N MET A 477 4.69 2.12 -21.34
CA MET A 477 4.35 0.71 -21.16
C MET A 477 5.43 -0.03 -20.35
N LEU A 478 6.71 0.21 -20.66
CA LEU A 478 7.81 -0.34 -19.87
C LEU A 478 7.78 0.16 -18.41
N TYR A 479 7.55 1.46 -18.21
CA TYR A 479 7.37 2.04 -16.88
C TYR A 479 6.21 1.37 -16.13
N GLN A 480 5.08 1.18 -16.81
CA GLN A 480 3.92 0.48 -16.27
C GLN A 480 4.30 -0.93 -15.82
N ASN A 481 4.93 -1.71 -16.69
CA ASN A 481 5.30 -3.11 -16.45
C ASN A 481 6.26 -3.25 -15.27
N VAL A 482 7.34 -2.46 -15.23
CA VAL A 482 8.31 -2.46 -14.13
C VAL A 482 7.67 -2.07 -12.80
N SER A 483 6.73 -1.11 -12.83
CA SER A 483 6.03 -0.66 -11.64
C SER A 483 5.12 -1.72 -10.99
N ARG A 484 4.86 -2.84 -11.68
CA ARG A 484 4.07 -3.97 -11.16
C ARG A 484 4.85 -4.89 -10.22
N ALA A 485 6.20 -4.76 -10.17
CA ALA A 485 7.05 -5.58 -9.32
C ALA A 485 6.98 -5.15 -7.84
N LYS A 486 6.74 -6.12 -6.94
CA LYS A 486 6.78 -5.91 -5.48
C LYS A 486 8.13 -6.28 -4.88
N LEU A 487 8.65 -7.47 -5.19
CA LEU A 487 9.83 -8.03 -4.52
C LEU A 487 11.06 -8.11 -5.42
N LYS A 488 10.93 -8.58 -6.67
CA LYS A 488 12.05 -8.77 -7.59
C LYS A 488 11.72 -8.31 -9.00
N LEU A 489 12.74 -7.79 -9.68
CA LEU A 489 12.66 -7.38 -11.07
C LEU A 489 13.77 -8.06 -11.86
N CYS A 490 13.44 -8.63 -13.01
CA CYS A 490 14.39 -9.10 -14.00
C CYS A 490 14.20 -8.30 -15.30
N VAL A 491 15.29 -7.73 -15.80
CA VAL A 491 15.33 -6.99 -17.07
C VAL A 491 16.21 -7.78 -18.03
N ILE A 492 15.61 -8.31 -19.09
CA ILE A 492 16.35 -8.94 -20.18
C ILE A 492 16.55 -7.90 -21.28
N VAL A 493 17.79 -7.63 -21.62
CA VAL A 493 18.14 -6.75 -22.76
C VAL A 493 18.40 -7.65 -23.97
N SER A 494 17.56 -7.54 -25.00
CA SER A 494 17.59 -8.38 -26.19
C SER A 494 18.21 -7.63 -27.37
N GLY A 495 19.35 -8.10 -27.87
CA GLY A 495 20.04 -7.56 -29.06
C GLY A 495 20.57 -6.12 -28.91
N ASN A 496 20.45 -5.50 -27.75
CA ASN A 496 20.73 -4.07 -27.54
C ASN A 496 21.91 -3.84 -26.57
N GLN A 497 23.12 -4.04 -27.08
CA GLN A 497 24.35 -3.88 -26.27
C GLN A 497 24.51 -2.47 -25.67
N ASN A 498 24.08 -1.42 -26.38
CA ASN A 498 24.21 -0.07 -25.90
C ASN A 498 23.32 0.16 -24.65
N ALA A 499 22.03 -0.23 -24.71
CA ALA A 499 21.15 -0.15 -23.56
C ALA A 499 21.66 -1.01 -22.40
N PHE A 500 22.17 -2.22 -22.67
CA PHE A 500 22.77 -3.07 -21.65
C PHE A 500 23.94 -2.41 -20.93
N GLY A 501 24.90 -1.86 -21.70
CA GLY A 501 26.04 -1.14 -21.12
C GLY A 501 25.64 0.05 -20.25
N LYS A 502 24.58 0.77 -20.61
CA LYS A 502 24.04 1.88 -19.80
C LYS A 502 23.38 1.38 -18.52
N LEU A 503 22.61 0.29 -18.61
CA LEU A 503 21.95 -0.29 -17.43
C LEU A 503 22.93 -0.87 -16.42
N ILE A 504 24.01 -1.51 -16.86
CA ILE A 504 25.06 -2.01 -15.97
C ILE A 504 25.75 -0.87 -15.22
N GLN A 505 25.88 0.33 -15.82
CA GLN A 505 26.47 1.49 -15.14
C GLN A 505 25.65 2.06 -14.00
N ILE A 506 24.37 1.72 -13.89
CA ILE A 506 23.50 2.18 -12.80
C ILE A 506 23.35 1.14 -11.69
N MET A 507 23.84 -0.10 -11.89
CA MET A 507 23.91 -1.16 -10.87
C MET A 507 25.06 -0.95 -9.89
#